data_74f7626528f82a7ee51946ca52ffe611
#
_entry.id   74f7626528f82a7ee51946ca52ffe611
#
_cell.length_a   1.000
_cell.length_b   1.000
_cell.length_c   1.000
_cell.angle_alpha   90.00
_cell.angle_beta   90.00
_cell.angle_gamma   90.00
#
_symmetry.space_group_name_H-M   'P 1'
#
loop_
_entity.id
_entity.type
_entity.pdbx_description
1 polymer ?
#
loop_
_entity_poly.entity_id
_entity_poly.type
_entity_poly.pdbx_seq_one_letter_code
_entity_poly.pdbx_strand_id
1 'polypeptide(L)'
;MNPEKRIYIASPLGFSEAGRFFMNEKIIPRVESLGLEVIDPWKLTPQHMIDRVLEMQEGSGRTAAWRELNMTIGENNRRGIERSDGLFAVLDGCDVDSGTASEIGYAAALGKAVTAYRGDFRLSGDNEGSKVNLQVEYFIFSSGGTITATIDEAMEEIKRVFISSSPSL
;
A
#
# COMPACT_ATOMS: atom_id res chain seq x y z
N MET A 1 -23.14 5.32 -14.61
CA MET A 1 -21.99 4.43 -14.30
C MET A 1 -21.70 4.64 -12.83
N ASN A 2 -21.63 3.57 -12.03
CA ASN A 2 -21.11 3.71 -10.66
C ASN A 2 -19.69 4.26 -10.75
N PRO A 3 -19.30 5.20 -9.88
CA PRO A 3 -17.92 5.66 -9.83
C PRO A 3 -17.00 4.44 -9.63
N GLU A 4 -15.93 4.38 -10.40
CA GLU A 4 -14.92 3.33 -10.31
C GLU A 4 -14.31 3.35 -8.90
N LYS A 5 -14.31 2.21 -8.18
CA LYS A 5 -13.73 2.13 -6.85
C LYS A 5 -12.21 2.26 -6.93
N ARG A 6 -11.63 2.97 -5.96
CA ARG A 6 -10.20 3.28 -5.90
C ARG A 6 -9.52 2.51 -4.79
N ILE A 7 -8.40 1.87 -5.12
CA ILE A 7 -7.59 1.11 -4.19
C ILE A 7 -6.21 1.76 -4.04
N TYR A 8 -5.85 2.10 -2.81
CA TYR A 8 -4.50 2.54 -2.47
C TYR A 8 -3.60 1.33 -2.32
N ILE A 9 -2.40 1.33 -2.93
CA ILE A 9 -1.45 0.22 -2.82
C ILE A 9 -0.30 0.61 -1.88
N ALA A 10 -0.35 0.11 -0.64
CA ALA A 10 0.73 0.27 0.33
C ALA A 10 1.84 -0.76 0.08
N SER A 11 3.07 -0.33 -0.22
CA SER A 11 4.11 -1.28 -0.62
C SER A 11 5.52 -0.70 -0.55
N PRO A 12 6.53 -1.48 -0.07
CA PRO A 12 7.94 -1.13 -0.16
C PRO A 12 8.55 -1.39 -1.54
N LEU A 13 7.80 -1.96 -2.48
CA LEU A 13 8.33 -2.43 -3.77
C LEU A 13 8.96 -1.31 -4.61
N GLY A 14 8.55 -0.07 -4.44
CA GLY A 14 9.13 1.07 -5.14
C GLY A 14 10.60 1.36 -4.81
N PHE A 15 11.12 0.85 -3.70
CA PHE A 15 12.52 1.08 -3.29
C PHE A 15 13.55 0.28 -4.11
N SER A 16 13.14 -0.76 -4.84
CA SER A 16 14.05 -1.59 -5.62
C SER A 16 13.61 -1.73 -7.07
N GLU A 17 14.57 -1.99 -7.98
CA GLU A 17 14.27 -2.24 -9.38
C GLU A 17 13.38 -3.47 -9.56
N ALA A 18 13.72 -4.58 -8.90
CA ALA A 18 12.92 -5.81 -8.95
C ALA A 18 11.50 -5.60 -8.39
N GLY A 19 11.39 -4.84 -7.29
CA GLY A 19 10.09 -4.50 -6.70
C GLY A 19 9.25 -3.64 -7.63
N ARG A 20 9.83 -2.58 -8.24
CA ARG A 20 9.12 -1.75 -9.23
C ARG A 20 8.63 -2.57 -10.43
N PHE A 21 9.46 -3.49 -10.93
CA PHE A 21 9.05 -4.41 -11.99
C PHE A 21 7.83 -5.24 -11.56
N PHE A 22 7.90 -5.87 -10.39
CA PHE A 22 6.80 -6.69 -9.88
C PHE A 22 5.52 -5.89 -9.66
N MET A 23 5.64 -4.68 -9.09
CA MET A 23 4.52 -3.76 -8.90
C MET A 23 3.85 -3.40 -10.23
N ASN A 24 4.65 -2.93 -11.21
CA ASN A 24 4.14 -2.39 -12.46
C ASN A 24 3.66 -3.47 -13.43
N GLU A 25 4.28 -4.66 -13.43
CA GLU A 25 3.99 -5.71 -14.41
C GLU A 25 3.06 -6.82 -13.86
N LYS A 26 2.99 -6.99 -12.54
CA LYS A 26 2.24 -8.08 -11.93
C LYS A 26 1.10 -7.64 -11.04
N ILE A 27 1.24 -6.56 -10.27
CA ILE A 27 0.22 -6.12 -9.30
C ILE A 27 -0.74 -5.13 -9.96
N ILE A 28 -0.25 -3.96 -10.35
CA ILE A 28 -1.10 -2.86 -10.84
C ILE A 28 -2.01 -3.30 -12.00
N PRO A 29 -1.51 -3.93 -13.08
CA PRO A 29 -2.37 -4.31 -14.20
C PRO A 29 -3.46 -5.31 -13.81
N ARG A 30 -3.20 -6.19 -12.85
CA ARG A 30 -4.20 -7.15 -12.37
C ARG A 30 -5.29 -6.47 -11.55
N VAL A 31 -4.94 -5.53 -10.67
CA VAL A 31 -5.93 -4.75 -9.92
C VAL A 31 -6.80 -3.93 -10.87
N GLU A 32 -6.18 -3.25 -11.85
CA GLU A 32 -6.90 -2.49 -12.87
C GLU A 32 -7.80 -3.37 -13.74
N SER A 33 -7.38 -4.60 -14.06
CA SER A 33 -8.22 -5.56 -14.82
C SER A 33 -9.49 -5.98 -14.09
N LEU A 34 -9.57 -5.73 -12.78
CA LEU A 34 -10.79 -5.93 -11.98
C LEU A 34 -11.77 -4.74 -12.07
N GLY A 35 -11.44 -3.69 -12.83
CA GLY A 35 -12.24 -2.46 -12.92
C GLY A 35 -12.05 -1.53 -11.72
N LEU A 36 -10.88 -1.52 -11.12
CA LEU A 36 -10.52 -0.67 -10.00
C LEU A 36 -9.48 0.36 -10.43
N GLU A 37 -9.63 1.61 -9.96
CA GLU A 37 -8.61 2.64 -10.13
C GLU A 37 -7.52 2.46 -9.06
N VAL A 38 -6.25 2.39 -9.48
CA VAL A 38 -5.12 2.27 -8.56
C VAL A 38 -4.60 3.64 -8.13
N ILE A 39 -4.50 3.85 -6.82
CA ILE A 39 -3.76 4.96 -6.22
C ILE A 39 -2.38 4.44 -5.80
N ASP A 40 -1.38 4.75 -6.61
CA ASP A 40 0.02 4.38 -6.39
C ASP A 40 0.77 5.52 -5.69
N PRO A 41 1.20 5.38 -4.41
CA PRO A 41 1.88 6.42 -3.66
C PRO A 41 3.17 6.89 -4.33
N TRP A 42 3.85 6.04 -5.08
CA TRP A 42 5.06 6.37 -5.81
C TRP A 42 4.84 7.37 -6.96
N LYS A 43 3.58 7.59 -7.35
CA LYS A 43 3.17 8.54 -8.40
C LYS A 43 2.43 9.78 -7.87
N LEU A 44 2.16 9.85 -6.56
CA LEU A 44 1.41 10.96 -5.97
C LEU A 44 2.22 12.25 -5.85
N THR A 45 3.54 12.13 -5.77
CA THR A 45 4.44 13.29 -5.73
C THR A 45 5.11 13.46 -7.09
N PRO A 46 4.98 14.63 -7.73
CA PRO A 46 5.59 14.89 -9.03
C PRO A 46 7.11 14.69 -9.01
N GLN A 47 7.64 13.92 -9.95
CA GLN A 47 9.07 13.56 -10.01
C GLN A 47 9.98 14.80 -10.00
N HIS A 48 9.62 15.89 -10.67
CA HIS A 48 10.42 17.11 -10.70
C HIS A 48 10.67 17.72 -9.32
N MET A 49 9.81 17.47 -8.33
CA MET A 49 10.03 17.95 -6.95
C MET A 49 11.17 17.16 -6.29
N ILE A 50 11.23 15.85 -6.55
CA ILE A 50 12.29 14.96 -6.08
C ILE A 50 13.61 15.34 -6.77
N ASP A 51 13.59 15.47 -8.09
CA ASP A 51 14.76 15.81 -8.90
C ASP A 51 15.40 17.12 -8.46
N ARG A 52 14.58 18.15 -8.19
CA ARG A 52 15.06 19.43 -7.67
C ARG A 52 15.88 19.30 -6.38
N VAL A 53 15.47 18.42 -5.46
CA VAL A 53 16.21 18.19 -4.22
C VAL A 53 17.47 17.35 -4.48
N LEU A 54 17.40 16.37 -5.38
CA LEU A 54 18.55 15.55 -5.78
C LEU A 54 19.66 16.37 -6.47
N GLU A 55 19.30 17.40 -7.25
CA GLU A 55 20.23 18.30 -7.93
C GLU A 55 20.93 19.29 -6.97
N MET A 56 20.41 19.48 -5.77
CA MET A 56 21.03 20.36 -4.77
C MET A 56 22.38 19.78 -4.30
N GLN A 57 23.35 20.67 -4.07
CA GLN A 57 24.61 20.28 -3.44
C GLN A 57 24.37 19.69 -2.05
N GLU A 58 25.09 18.63 -1.73
CA GLU A 58 25.00 17.97 -0.40
C GLU A 58 25.34 18.96 0.71
N GLY A 59 24.57 18.91 1.80
CA GLY A 59 24.71 19.79 2.95
C GLY A 59 23.41 20.09 3.66
N SER A 60 23.45 21.00 4.60
CA SER A 60 22.31 21.35 5.46
C SER A 60 21.11 21.88 4.68
N GLY A 61 21.33 22.59 3.58
CA GLY A 61 20.27 23.10 2.70
C GLY A 61 19.50 21.96 2.02
N ARG A 62 20.22 20.98 1.46
CA ARG A 62 19.58 19.78 0.86
C ARG A 62 18.84 18.95 1.90
N THR A 63 19.42 18.80 3.10
CA THR A 63 18.74 18.11 4.20
C THR A 63 17.45 18.81 4.61
N ALA A 64 17.44 20.14 4.69
CA ALA A 64 16.22 20.91 4.96
C ALA A 64 15.16 20.73 3.87
N ALA A 65 15.56 20.82 2.59
CA ALA A 65 14.68 20.61 1.46
C ALA A 65 14.06 19.17 1.46
N TRP A 66 14.85 18.15 1.81
CA TRP A 66 14.31 16.79 1.99
C TRP A 66 13.26 16.73 3.10
N ARG A 67 13.47 17.41 4.24
CA ARG A 67 12.47 17.43 5.33
C ARG A 67 11.14 18.01 4.88
N GLU A 68 11.18 19.13 4.15
CA GLU A 68 9.98 19.76 3.60
C GLU A 68 9.29 18.84 2.57
N LEU A 69 10.06 18.26 1.66
CA LEU A 69 9.53 17.35 0.65
C LEU A 69 8.93 16.09 1.30
N ASN A 70 9.56 15.52 2.33
CA ASN A 70 9.02 14.38 3.06
C ASN A 70 7.66 14.68 3.70
N MET A 71 7.45 15.90 4.22
CA MET A 71 6.12 16.33 4.72
C MET A 71 5.08 16.37 3.57
N THR A 72 5.48 16.86 2.41
CA THR A 72 4.62 16.88 1.22
C THR A 72 4.28 15.47 0.74
N ILE A 73 5.26 14.57 0.69
CA ILE A 73 5.06 13.16 0.33
C ILE A 73 4.09 12.50 1.30
N GLY A 74 4.32 12.66 2.61
CA GLY A 74 3.45 12.10 3.64
C GLY A 74 2.00 12.62 3.53
N GLU A 75 1.83 13.91 3.27
CA GLU A 75 0.51 14.51 3.06
C GLU A 75 -0.18 13.98 1.80
N ASN A 76 0.55 13.77 0.70
CA ASN A 76 0.02 13.18 -0.52
C ASN A 76 -0.44 11.74 -0.28
N ASN A 77 0.35 10.93 0.45
CA ASN A 77 -0.01 9.57 0.81
C ASN A 77 -1.26 9.54 1.69
N ARG A 78 -1.32 10.38 2.74
CA ARG A 78 -2.49 10.52 3.60
C ARG A 78 -3.76 10.80 2.78
N ARG A 79 -3.72 11.81 1.90
CA ARG A 79 -4.84 12.14 1.01
C ARG A 79 -5.16 11.02 0.02
N GLY A 80 -4.14 10.29 -0.44
CA GLY A 80 -4.31 9.12 -1.29
C GLY A 80 -5.14 8.04 -0.59
N ILE A 81 -4.82 7.73 0.67
CA ILE A 81 -5.58 6.79 1.49
C ILE A 81 -6.99 7.30 1.75
N GLU A 82 -7.16 8.57 2.14
CA GLU A 82 -8.48 9.14 2.43
C GLU A 82 -9.45 9.07 1.25
N ARG A 83 -8.98 9.34 0.03
CA ARG A 83 -9.82 9.30 -1.18
C ARG A 83 -10.00 7.89 -1.78
N SER A 84 -9.28 6.87 -1.28
CA SER A 84 -9.48 5.49 -1.70
C SER A 84 -10.73 4.88 -1.08
N ASP A 85 -11.23 3.79 -1.65
CA ASP A 85 -12.32 2.98 -1.10
C ASP A 85 -11.78 1.84 -0.22
N GLY A 86 -10.48 1.59 -0.28
CA GLY A 86 -9.78 0.61 0.53
C GLY A 86 -8.29 0.55 0.21
N LEU A 87 -7.60 -0.38 0.85
CA LEU A 87 -6.15 -0.51 0.75
C LEU A 87 -5.77 -1.96 0.42
N PHE A 88 -4.84 -2.12 -0.51
CA PHE A 88 -4.13 -3.36 -0.75
C PHE A 88 -2.66 -3.21 -0.34
N ALA A 89 -2.18 -4.06 0.56
CA ALA A 89 -0.83 -4.00 1.10
C ALA A 89 0.06 -5.14 0.59
N VAL A 90 1.34 -4.85 0.34
CA VAL A 90 2.38 -5.85 0.12
C VAL A 90 3.26 -5.91 1.36
N LEU A 91 3.31 -7.09 1.98
CA LEU A 91 3.99 -7.32 3.26
C LEU A 91 5.32 -8.08 3.11
N ASP A 92 5.82 -8.22 1.88
CA ASP A 92 7.08 -8.93 1.60
C ASP A 92 8.28 -8.23 2.22
N GLY A 93 9.20 -9.03 2.76
CA GLY A 93 10.42 -8.55 3.40
C GLY A 93 10.73 -9.31 4.69
N CYS A 94 11.86 -8.97 5.31
CA CYS A 94 12.26 -9.55 6.61
C CYS A 94 11.27 -9.17 7.72
N ASP A 95 10.66 -8.00 7.59
CA ASP A 95 9.57 -7.48 8.41
C ASP A 95 8.67 -6.62 7.52
N VAL A 96 7.49 -6.27 8.01
CA VAL A 96 6.61 -5.33 7.31
C VAL A 96 7.27 -3.95 7.30
N ASP A 97 7.37 -3.36 6.11
CA ASP A 97 7.87 -2.00 5.98
C ASP A 97 7.10 -1.02 6.87
N SER A 98 7.81 -0.16 7.57
CA SER A 98 7.21 0.76 8.55
C SER A 98 6.21 1.74 7.94
N GLY A 99 6.46 2.20 6.70
CA GLY A 99 5.53 3.03 5.94
C GLY A 99 4.24 2.27 5.64
N THR A 100 4.39 1.07 5.09
CA THR A 100 3.27 0.15 4.79
C THR A 100 2.44 -0.16 6.05
N ALA A 101 3.09 -0.46 7.18
CA ALA A 101 2.42 -0.71 8.46
C ALA A 101 1.62 0.51 8.94
N SER A 102 2.20 1.71 8.81
CA SER A 102 1.54 2.98 9.16
C SER A 102 0.32 3.26 8.30
N GLU A 103 0.41 3.00 6.99
CA GLU A 103 -0.67 3.18 6.03
C GLU A 103 -1.82 2.20 6.28
N ILE A 104 -1.52 0.93 6.62
CA ILE A 104 -2.49 -0.08 7.04
C ILE A 104 -3.25 0.40 8.28
N GLY A 105 -2.54 0.83 9.31
CA GLY A 105 -3.15 1.32 10.54
C GLY A 105 -4.04 2.53 10.31
N TYR A 106 -3.59 3.48 9.48
CA TYR A 106 -4.36 4.66 9.13
C TYR A 106 -5.63 4.31 8.35
N ALA A 107 -5.53 3.44 7.33
CA ALA A 107 -6.69 2.99 6.56
C ALA A 107 -7.73 2.27 7.44
N ALA A 108 -7.28 1.37 8.32
CA ALA A 108 -8.15 0.67 9.26
C ALA A 108 -8.85 1.64 10.23
N ALA A 109 -8.14 2.65 10.74
CA ALA A 109 -8.71 3.69 11.60
C ALA A 109 -9.78 4.54 10.91
N LEU A 110 -9.69 4.69 9.58
CA LEU A 110 -10.72 5.33 8.75
C LEU A 110 -11.89 4.39 8.40
N GLY A 111 -11.92 3.17 8.93
CA GLY A 111 -12.95 2.17 8.64
C GLY A 111 -12.87 1.59 7.22
N LYS A 112 -11.72 1.72 6.56
CA LYS A 112 -11.51 1.16 5.22
C LYS A 112 -11.08 -0.30 5.31
N ALA A 113 -11.59 -1.13 4.41
CA ALA A 113 -11.13 -2.51 4.29
C ALA A 113 -9.68 -2.55 3.80
N VAL A 114 -8.89 -3.43 4.42
CA VAL A 114 -7.48 -3.64 4.09
C VAL A 114 -7.28 -5.11 3.71
N THR A 115 -6.83 -5.37 2.50
CA THR A 115 -6.39 -6.70 2.06
C THR A 115 -4.88 -6.71 1.91
N ALA A 116 -4.25 -7.87 2.04
CA ALA A 116 -2.79 -7.94 1.98
C ALA A 116 -2.28 -9.19 1.24
N TYR A 117 -1.10 -9.04 0.67
CA TYR A 117 -0.31 -10.10 0.05
C TYR A 117 1.03 -10.23 0.77
N ARG A 118 1.43 -11.46 1.07
CA ARG A 118 2.76 -11.82 1.55
C ARG A 118 3.21 -13.10 0.86
N GLY A 119 4.03 -12.97 -0.17
CA GLY A 119 4.67 -14.10 -0.87
C GLY A 119 5.95 -14.57 -0.19
N ASP A 120 6.53 -13.78 0.72
CA ASP A 120 7.68 -14.18 1.52
C ASP A 120 7.26 -15.24 2.56
N PHE A 121 7.78 -16.46 2.42
CA PHE A 121 7.42 -17.58 3.31
C PHE A 121 8.05 -17.49 4.71
N ARG A 122 8.99 -16.59 4.95
CA ARG A 122 9.59 -16.38 6.26
C ARG A 122 8.56 -15.73 7.19
N LEU A 123 8.45 -16.25 8.41
CA LEU A 123 7.61 -15.63 9.43
C LEU A 123 8.37 -14.46 10.07
N SER A 124 7.66 -13.36 10.29
CA SER A 124 8.16 -12.20 11.04
C SER A 124 7.16 -11.77 12.12
N GLY A 125 6.34 -12.72 12.58
CA GLY A 125 5.36 -12.48 13.63
C GLY A 125 5.98 -12.45 15.02
N ASP A 126 5.25 -11.89 15.97
CA ASP A 126 5.68 -11.78 17.37
C ASP A 126 5.67 -13.13 18.10
N ASN A 127 4.97 -14.12 17.57
CA ASN A 127 4.85 -15.48 18.09
C ASN A 127 4.39 -16.44 16.98
N GLU A 128 4.26 -17.73 17.30
CA GLU A 128 3.85 -18.78 16.36
C GLU A 128 2.42 -18.64 15.81
N GLY A 129 1.63 -17.74 16.36
CA GLY A 129 0.25 -17.49 15.93
C GLY A 129 0.13 -16.39 14.88
N SER A 130 1.23 -15.70 14.52
CA SER A 130 1.21 -14.60 13.56
C SER A 130 2.25 -14.75 12.45
N LYS A 131 1.89 -14.36 11.23
CA LYS A 131 2.80 -14.37 10.06
C LYS A 131 3.69 -13.14 10.02
N VAL A 132 3.15 -12.00 10.44
CA VAL A 132 3.80 -10.70 10.56
C VAL A 132 3.49 -10.11 11.94
N ASN A 133 3.93 -8.90 12.21
CA ASN A 133 3.61 -8.21 13.46
C ASN A 133 2.11 -8.30 13.79
N LEU A 134 1.79 -8.70 15.01
CA LEU A 134 0.40 -8.97 15.46
C LEU A 134 -0.53 -7.76 15.28
N GLN A 135 -0.03 -6.53 15.42
CA GLN A 135 -0.87 -5.33 15.28
C GLN A 135 -1.21 -5.05 13.81
N VAL A 136 -0.30 -5.35 12.90
CA VAL A 136 -0.55 -5.28 11.45
C VAL A 136 -1.62 -6.30 11.05
N GLU A 137 -1.49 -7.56 11.50
CA GLU A 137 -2.52 -8.59 11.27
C GLU A 137 -3.87 -8.18 11.83
N TYR A 138 -3.90 -7.66 13.05
CA TYR A 138 -5.14 -7.21 13.67
C TYR A 138 -5.87 -6.17 12.81
N PHE A 139 -5.17 -5.15 12.30
CA PHE A 139 -5.78 -4.13 11.45
C PHE A 139 -6.32 -4.71 10.15
N ILE A 140 -5.61 -5.64 9.52
CA ILE A 140 -6.06 -6.29 8.29
C ILE A 140 -7.33 -7.12 8.57
N PHE A 141 -7.29 -8.02 9.56
CA PHE A 141 -8.42 -8.91 9.83
C PHE A 141 -9.64 -8.17 10.38
N SER A 142 -9.44 -7.23 11.30
CA SER A 142 -10.54 -6.43 11.87
C SER A 142 -11.23 -5.52 10.84
N SER A 143 -10.55 -5.17 9.75
CA SER A 143 -11.11 -4.40 8.64
C SER A 143 -11.88 -5.26 7.62
N GLY A 144 -11.93 -6.58 7.79
CA GLY A 144 -12.65 -7.52 6.93
C GLY A 144 -11.82 -8.14 5.79
N GLY A 145 -10.52 -7.85 5.73
CA GLY A 145 -9.61 -8.48 4.77
C GLY A 145 -8.81 -9.64 5.34
N THR A 146 -7.91 -10.19 4.54
CA THR A 146 -7.01 -11.29 4.90
C THR A 146 -5.62 -11.08 4.32
N ILE A 147 -4.65 -11.91 4.77
CA ILE A 147 -3.30 -12.00 4.22
C ILE A 147 -3.21 -13.24 3.33
N THR A 148 -3.05 -13.03 2.03
CA THR A 148 -2.92 -14.08 1.02
C THR A 148 -1.45 -14.40 0.75
N ALA A 149 -1.17 -15.62 0.27
CA ALA A 149 0.19 -16.08 0.00
C ALA A 149 0.59 -15.98 -1.48
N THR A 150 -0.39 -15.89 -2.36
CA THR A 150 -0.16 -15.76 -3.81
C THR A 150 -0.88 -14.54 -4.38
N ILE A 151 -0.39 -14.05 -5.51
CA ILE A 151 -1.05 -12.92 -6.21
C ILE A 151 -2.45 -13.31 -6.71
N ASP A 152 -2.65 -14.56 -7.11
CA ASP A 152 -3.96 -15.02 -7.59
C ASP A 152 -4.98 -15.01 -6.44
N GLU A 153 -4.62 -15.51 -5.26
CA GLU A 153 -5.45 -15.39 -4.05
C GLU A 153 -5.71 -13.93 -3.68
N ALA A 154 -4.70 -13.06 -3.81
CA ALA A 154 -4.86 -11.63 -3.53
C ALA A 154 -5.89 -10.98 -4.46
N MET A 155 -5.90 -11.32 -5.75
CA MET A 155 -6.90 -10.80 -6.69
C MET A 155 -8.31 -11.30 -6.37
N GLU A 156 -8.48 -12.56 -5.97
CA GLU A 156 -9.78 -13.08 -5.53
C GLU A 156 -10.25 -12.40 -4.23
N GLU A 157 -9.34 -12.15 -3.30
CA GLU A 157 -9.66 -11.43 -2.07
C GLU A 157 -10.07 -9.96 -2.35
N ILE A 158 -9.37 -9.27 -3.24
CA ILE A 158 -9.75 -7.92 -3.69
C ILE A 158 -11.16 -7.93 -4.30
N LYS A 159 -11.47 -8.91 -5.16
CA LYS A 159 -12.83 -9.07 -5.71
C LYS A 159 -13.88 -9.25 -4.61
N ARG A 160 -13.60 -10.14 -3.68
CA ARG A 160 -14.51 -10.43 -2.55
C ARG A 160 -14.83 -9.17 -1.76
N VAL A 161 -13.78 -8.42 -1.39
CA VAL A 161 -13.90 -7.27 -0.48
C VAL A 161 -14.45 -6.03 -1.20
N PHE A 162 -13.97 -5.75 -2.41
CA PHE A 162 -14.25 -4.45 -3.05
C PHE A 162 -15.27 -4.52 -4.19
N ILE A 163 -15.54 -5.68 -4.77
CA ILE A 163 -16.43 -5.81 -5.93
C ILE A 163 -17.71 -6.56 -5.58
N SER A 164 -17.58 -7.73 -4.91
CA SER A 164 -18.73 -8.61 -4.64
C SER A 164 -19.58 -8.16 -3.45
N SER A 165 -19.11 -7.21 -2.65
CA SER A 165 -19.90 -6.61 -1.56
C SER A 165 -20.91 -5.59 -2.13
N SER A 166 -21.91 -6.06 -2.90
CA SER A 166 -23.12 -5.30 -3.12
C SER A 166 -23.88 -5.27 -1.78
N PRO A 167 -24.41 -4.12 -1.35
CA PRO A 167 -25.21 -4.08 -0.14
C PRO A 167 -26.39 -5.03 -0.30
N SER A 168 -26.53 -5.98 0.62
CA SER A 168 -27.80 -6.65 0.84
C SER A 168 -28.85 -5.56 1.14
N LEU A 169 -29.83 -5.45 0.27
CA LEU A 169 -31.01 -4.61 0.46
C LEU A 169 -31.76 -5.00 1.74
#